data_565ff440348c5f5a1bc7ab5b49b72524
#
_entry.id   565ff440348c5f5a1bc7ab5b49b72524
#
_cell.length_a   1.000
_cell.length_b   1.000
_cell.length_c   1.000
_cell.angle_alpha   90.00
_cell.angle_beta   90.00
_cell.angle_gamma   90.00
#
_symmetry.space_group_name_H-M   'P 1'
#
loop_
_entity.id
_entity.type
_entity.pdbx_description
1 polymer ?
#
loop_
_entity_poly.entity_id
_entity_poly.type
_entity_poly.pdbx_seq_one_letter_code
_entity_poly.pdbx_strand_id
1 'polypeptide(L)'
;MATTPLTFERLRTAGLAEVDPEVAALLERELERERDEIELIASENFTWRATLEAVGSVPTNKYSEGYPGRRYYGGCEVVDEIEQLAIDRAKALFGAEHANVQPHAGAQTNMAVYFAALEPGDTILSLELSHGGHLTHGLKVNFSGRLYTIVHYGVSRETNLVDYDDVLELAKEHRPKLIVCGGSAYPRTVEAWRFREIADEVGALLLCDMAHFAGLVAAGVHPNPVEHCDFVTSTTHKTLAGPRSGFVLCREEHAQSLDRAVFPGMQGGPLNHVIAAKAACFRIAASEPFRDYQRQIRANADALAAALEEGGLDVLTGGTDTHVLLVDLRRTAWSGKEAEERLAEVAITVNRNTVPFDERPPTVASGFRVGTPAMTMRGLDEDDFREVAAIICGALVADADVAALAARSAELLERRPLYPGLPAFPSFAD
;
A
#
# COMPACT_ATOMS: atom_id res chain seq x y z
N MET A 1 5.52 -22.98 34.75
CA MET A 1 4.13 -23.27 35.17
C MET A 1 3.69 -24.57 34.50
N ALA A 2 3.02 -25.50 35.22
CA ALA A 2 2.52 -26.71 34.60
C ALA A 2 1.39 -26.34 33.65
N THR A 3 1.58 -26.51 32.35
CA THR A 3 0.55 -26.28 31.34
C THR A 3 -0.59 -27.29 31.56
N THR A 4 -1.79 -26.81 31.83
CA THR A 4 -2.97 -27.66 31.90
C THR A 4 -3.12 -28.40 30.57
N PRO A 5 -3.31 -29.73 30.54
CA PRO A 5 -3.39 -30.48 29.29
C PRO A 5 -4.49 -29.96 28.40
N LEU A 6 -4.17 -29.76 27.10
CA LEU A 6 -5.13 -29.40 26.08
C LEU A 6 -6.02 -30.61 25.76
N THR A 7 -7.27 -30.59 26.23
CA THR A 7 -8.29 -31.57 25.84
C THR A 7 -9.02 -31.08 24.58
N PHE A 8 -9.68 -31.97 23.83
CA PHE A 8 -10.45 -31.55 22.63
C PHE A 8 -11.59 -30.57 22.99
N GLU A 9 -12.26 -30.77 24.12
CA GLU A 9 -13.29 -29.86 24.63
C GLU A 9 -12.70 -28.44 24.85
N ARG A 10 -11.54 -28.37 25.48
CA ARG A 10 -10.87 -27.11 25.76
C ARG A 10 -10.37 -26.43 24.49
N LEU A 11 -9.87 -27.18 23.51
CA LEU A 11 -9.48 -26.61 22.19
C LEU A 11 -10.64 -25.97 21.43
N ARG A 12 -11.89 -26.38 21.71
CA ARG A 12 -13.08 -25.79 21.06
C ARG A 12 -13.51 -24.46 21.64
N THR A 13 -13.14 -24.16 22.88
CA THR A 13 -13.67 -23.02 23.64
C THR A 13 -12.61 -22.07 24.19
N ALA A 14 -11.37 -22.54 24.31
CA ALA A 14 -10.27 -21.72 24.84
C ALA A 14 -9.85 -20.63 23.88
N GLY A 15 -9.55 -19.45 24.41
CA GLY A 15 -8.99 -18.35 23.68
C GLY A 15 -7.51 -18.50 23.35
N LEU A 16 -6.98 -17.61 22.49
CA LEU A 16 -5.60 -17.67 22.00
C LEU A 16 -4.58 -17.72 23.16
N ALA A 17 -4.70 -16.82 24.15
CA ALA A 17 -3.75 -16.75 25.26
C ALA A 17 -3.69 -18.05 26.11
N GLU A 18 -4.77 -18.81 26.10
CA GLU A 18 -4.83 -20.09 26.81
C GLU A 18 -4.25 -21.25 25.99
N VAL A 19 -4.48 -21.23 24.64
CA VAL A 19 -4.04 -22.28 23.73
C VAL A 19 -2.58 -22.10 23.35
N ASP A 20 -2.18 -20.86 23.08
CA ASP A 20 -0.83 -20.47 22.63
C ASP A 20 -0.40 -19.15 23.25
N PRO A 21 0.09 -19.20 24.52
CA PRO A 21 0.55 -18.01 25.21
C PRO A 21 1.79 -17.36 24.55
N GLU A 22 2.56 -18.12 23.77
CA GLU A 22 3.73 -17.58 23.06
C GLU A 22 3.30 -16.66 21.91
N VAL A 23 2.34 -17.11 21.08
CA VAL A 23 1.76 -16.26 20.02
C VAL A 23 1.03 -15.06 20.62
N ALA A 24 0.24 -15.25 21.69
CA ALA A 24 -0.42 -14.14 22.37
C ALA A 24 0.56 -13.06 22.84
N ALA A 25 1.66 -13.47 23.49
CA ALA A 25 2.71 -12.53 23.94
C ALA A 25 3.42 -11.81 22.77
N LEU A 26 3.59 -12.47 21.62
CA LEU A 26 4.17 -11.82 20.44
C LEU A 26 3.23 -10.76 19.84
N LEU A 27 1.93 -11.02 19.82
CA LEU A 27 0.94 -10.04 19.36
C LEU A 27 0.83 -8.83 20.31
N GLU A 28 0.92 -9.05 21.61
CA GLU A 28 0.99 -7.96 22.60
C GLU A 28 2.24 -7.10 22.38
N ARG A 29 3.39 -7.71 22.19
CA ARG A 29 4.64 -6.98 21.88
C ARG A 29 4.58 -6.21 20.58
N GLU A 30 3.92 -6.73 19.54
CA GLU A 30 3.73 -5.99 18.28
C GLU A 30 2.84 -4.76 18.49
N LEU A 31 1.76 -4.88 19.28
CA LEU A 31 0.94 -3.73 19.62
C LEU A 31 1.72 -2.68 20.44
N GLU A 32 2.60 -3.12 21.36
CA GLU A 32 3.49 -2.23 22.11
C GLU A 32 4.45 -1.51 21.14
N ARG A 33 5.10 -2.24 20.21
CA ARG A 33 5.96 -1.64 19.18
C ARG A 33 5.22 -0.58 18.36
N GLU A 34 4.02 -0.89 17.85
CA GLU A 34 3.20 0.07 17.10
C GLU A 34 2.84 1.32 17.92
N ARG A 35 2.68 1.17 19.23
CA ARG A 35 2.40 2.30 20.16
C ARG A 35 3.60 3.16 20.44
N ASP A 36 4.78 2.56 20.50
CA ASP A 36 6.02 3.18 20.97
C ASP A 36 6.89 3.73 19.83
N GLU A 37 6.50 3.54 18.56
CA GLU A 37 7.24 4.00 17.39
C GLU A 37 6.42 4.99 16.53
N ILE A 38 7.11 5.96 15.94
CA ILE A 38 6.61 6.84 14.89
C ILE A 38 6.74 6.10 13.56
N GLU A 39 5.64 5.55 13.05
CA GLU A 39 5.59 4.75 11.84
C GLU A 39 5.49 5.64 10.59
N LEU A 40 6.58 5.73 9.82
CA LEU A 40 6.64 6.54 8.59
C LEU A 40 6.85 5.70 7.33
N ILE A 41 6.77 4.37 7.38
CA ILE A 41 6.80 3.56 6.16
C ILE A 41 5.58 3.89 5.30
N ALA A 42 5.81 4.47 4.13
CA ALA A 42 4.74 5.01 3.26
C ALA A 42 3.71 3.96 2.78
N SER A 43 4.06 2.68 2.83
CA SER A 43 3.18 1.56 2.47
C SER A 43 2.45 0.95 3.66
N GLU A 44 2.57 1.52 4.85
CA GLU A 44 1.93 1.05 6.08
C GLU A 44 0.88 2.03 6.58
N ASN A 45 -0.07 1.51 7.33
CA ASN A 45 -1.14 2.27 7.95
C ASN A 45 -1.78 1.46 9.08
N PHE A 46 -2.33 2.15 10.06
CA PHE A 46 -3.17 1.52 11.07
C PHE A 46 -4.58 1.33 10.50
N THR A 47 -5.16 0.14 10.71
CA THR A 47 -6.49 -0.14 10.18
C THR A 47 -7.58 0.18 11.21
N TRP A 48 -8.81 0.33 10.73
CA TRP A 48 -9.96 0.61 11.58
C TRP A 48 -10.30 -0.61 12.46
N ARG A 49 -10.78 -0.38 13.69
CA ARG A 49 -11.27 -1.45 14.58
C ARG A 49 -12.29 -2.35 13.88
N ALA A 50 -13.25 -1.77 13.15
CA ALA A 50 -14.25 -2.54 12.40
C ALA A 50 -13.62 -3.48 11.34
N THR A 51 -12.48 -3.10 10.76
CA THR A 51 -11.72 -3.94 9.83
C THR A 51 -11.07 -5.12 10.56
N LEU A 52 -10.46 -4.88 11.73
CA LEU A 52 -9.87 -5.95 12.56
C LEU A 52 -10.93 -6.97 13.00
N GLU A 53 -12.11 -6.49 13.43
CA GLU A 53 -13.24 -7.34 13.80
C GLU A 53 -13.73 -8.20 12.61
N ALA A 54 -13.80 -7.64 11.41
CA ALA A 54 -14.21 -8.36 10.22
C ALA A 54 -13.16 -9.41 9.79
N VAL A 55 -11.86 -9.09 9.87
CA VAL A 55 -10.79 -10.04 9.57
C VAL A 55 -10.81 -11.24 10.52
N GLY A 56 -11.08 -11.02 11.81
CA GLY A 56 -11.18 -12.08 12.82
C GLY A 56 -12.53 -12.82 12.85
N SER A 57 -13.34 -12.81 11.78
CA SER A 57 -14.73 -13.30 11.81
C SER A 57 -14.92 -14.68 11.18
N VAL A 58 -16.09 -15.29 11.46
CA VAL A 58 -16.45 -16.68 11.10
C VAL A 58 -16.49 -17.02 9.60
N PRO A 59 -16.63 -16.10 8.62
CA PRO A 59 -16.52 -16.44 7.21
C PRO A 59 -15.19 -17.09 6.79
N THR A 60 -14.16 -17.03 7.65
CA THR A 60 -12.92 -17.82 7.48
C THR A 60 -13.17 -19.31 7.34
N ASN A 61 -14.27 -19.84 7.90
CA ASN A 61 -14.60 -21.26 7.85
C ASN A 61 -15.16 -21.70 6.49
N LYS A 62 -15.61 -20.76 5.64
CA LYS A 62 -16.37 -21.08 4.43
C LYS A 62 -15.51 -21.17 3.19
N TYR A 63 -15.62 -22.29 2.48
CA TYR A 63 -15.01 -22.51 1.17
C TYR A 63 -15.99 -22.10 0.06
N SER A 64 -15.58 -21.20 -0.86
CA SER A 64 -16.51 -20.61 -1.84
C SER A 64 -15.85 -20.33 -3.20
N GLU A 65 -15.20 -21.34 -3.80
CA GLU A 65 -14.66 -21.23 -5.16
C GLU A 65 -15.74 -20.83 -6.18
N GLY A 66 -15.37 -20.01 -7.14
CA GLY A 66 -16.26 -19.38 -8.09
C GLY A 66 -16.63 -17.94 -7.69
N TYR A 67 -17.78 -17.48 -8.14
CA TYR A 67 -18.27 -16.10 -7.96
C TYR A 67 -19.69 -16.10 -7.42
N PRO A 68 -20.23 -14.98 -6.90
CA PRO A 68 -21.60 -14.88 -6.42
C PRO A 68 -22.62 -15.47 -7.41
N GLY A 69 -23.48 -16.34 -6.94
CA GLY A 69 -24.47 -17.05 -7.76
C GLY A 69 -23.92 -18.16 -8.67
N ARG A 70 -22.59 -18.36 -8.73
CA ARG A 70 -21.92 -19.36 -9.59
C ARG A 70 -20.79 -20.05 -8.82
N ARG A 71 -21.11 -20.60 -7.64
CA ARG A 71 -20.16 -21.31 -6.77
C ARG A 71 -20.09 -22.80 -7.09
N TYR A 72 -18.94 -23.38 -6.79
CA TYR A 72 -18.74 -24.83 -6.88
C TYR A 72 -19.15 -25.57 -5.59
N TYR A 73 -19.51 -24.84 -4.52
CA TYR A 73 -19.88 -25.36 -3.21
C TYR A 73 -21.26 -24.87 -2.79
N GLY A 74 -21.98 -25.70 -2.02
CA GLY A 74 -23.25 -25.32 -1.39
C GLY A 74 -23.04 -24.44 -0.15
N GLY A 75 -24.12 -23.80 0.33
CA GLY A 75 -24.11 -22.96 1.54
C GLY A 75 -23.34 -21.67 1.38
N CYS A 76 -23.34 -21.08 0.18
CA CYS A 76 -22.61 -19.87 -0.14
C CYS A 76 -23.49 -18.60 -0.14
N GLU A 77 -24.75 -18.68 0.19
CA GLU A 77 -25.74 -17.63 0.06
C GLU A 77 -25.29 -16.34 0.77
N VAL A 78 -24.81 -16.47 2.01
CA VAL A 78 -24.36 -15.34 2.81
C VAL A 78 -23.01 -14.78 2.32
N VAL A 79 -22.06 -15.65 1.96
CA VAL A 79 -20.76 -15.15 1.43
C VAL A 79 -20.91 -14.57 0.03
N ASP A 80 -21.92 -14.96 -0.74
CA ASP A 80 -22.31 -14.32 -1.99
C ASP A 80 -22.75 -12.86 -1.76
N GLU A 81 -23.59 -12.64 -0.73
CA GLU A 81 -24.02 -11.30 -0.35
C GLU A 81 -22.83 -10.45 0.14
N ILE A 82 -21.91 -11.04 0.92
CA ILE A 82 -20.70 -10.35 1.40
C ILE A 82 -19.81 -9.92 0.22
N GLU A 83 -19.56 -10.83 -0.72
CA GLU A 83 -18.70 -10.54 -1.87
C GLU A 83 -19.38 -9.54 -2.82
N GLN A 84 -20.67 -9.71 -3.10
CA GLN A 84 -21.43 -8.76 -3.91
C GLN A 84 -21.42 -7.35 -3.31
N LEU A 85 -21.60 -7.25 -1.98
CA LEU A 85 -21.55 -5.98 -1.28
C LEU A 85 -20.16 -5.30 -1.42
N ALA A 86 -19.07 -6.08 -1.35
CA ALA A 86 -17.71 -5.56 -1.56
C ALA A 86 -17.52 -5.07 -3.01
N ILE A 87 -18.00 -5.84 -4.00
CA ILE A 87 -17.95 -5.48 -5.43
C ILE A 87 -18.71 -4.16 -5.67
N ASP A 88 -19.95 -4.08 -5.21
CA ASP A 88 -20.81 -2.92 -5.43
C ASP A 88 -20.21 -1.66 -4.79
N ARG A 89 -19.67 -1.77 -3.59
CA ARG A 89 -19.01 -0.67 -2.89
C ARG A 89 -17.72 -0.23 -3.58
N ALA A 90 -16.90 -1.15 -4.06
CA ALA A 90 -15.70 -0.82 -4.81
C ALA A 90 -16.04 -0.09 -6.12
N LYS A 91 -17.02 -0.60 -6.88
CA LYS A 91 -17.53 0.04 -8.10
C LYS A 91 -18.05 1.45 -7.84
N ALA A 92 -18.88 1.61 -6.82
CA ALA A 92 -19.46 2.92 -6.47
C ALA A 92 -18.40 3.92 -5.97
N LEU A 93 -17.41 3.46 -5.20
CA LEU A 93 -16.37 4.31 -4.63
C LEU A 93 -15.44 4.90 -5.68
N PHE A 94 -15.09 4.12 -6.71
CA PHE A 94 -14.12 4.51 -7.73
C PHE A 94 -14.76 4.83 -9.10
N GLY A 95 -16.07 4.62 -9.27
CA GLY A 95 -16.75 4.82 -10.55
C GLY A 95 -16.43 3.75 -11.60
N ALA A 96 -16.10 2.52 -11.18
CA ALA A 96 -15.70 1.46 -12.08
C ALA A 96 -16.89 0.66 -12.63
N GLU A 97 -16.74 0.12 -13.84
CA GLU A 97 -17.77 -0.71 -14.49
C GLU A 97 -17.77 -2.13 -13.90
N HIS A 98 -16.58 -2.68 -13.59
CA HIS A 98 -16.40 -3.99 -12.97
C HIS A 98 -15.36 -3.94 -11.85
N ALA A 99 -15.51 -4.83 -10.85
CA ALA A 99 -14.56 -5.00 -9.76
C ALA A 99 -14.42 -6.49 -9.41
N ASN A 100 -13.16 -6.94 -9.26
CA ASN A 100 -12.84 -8.24 -8.67
C ASN A 100 -12.17 -8.01 -7.31
N VAL A 101 -12.82 -8.51 -6.25
CA VAL A 101 -12.38 -8.33 -4.85
C VAL A 101 -11.72 -9.57 -4.25
N GLN A 102 -11.50 -10.63 -5.04
CA GLN A 102 -10.92 -11.89 -4.57
C GLN A 102 -9.38 -11.89 -4.43
N PRO A 103 -8.57 -11.07 -5.14
CA PRO A 103 -7.12 -11.12 -4.98
C PRO A 103 -6.67 -10.97 -3.53
N HIS A 104 -5.74 -11.85 -3.10
CA HIS A 104 -5.26 -11.92 -1.72
C HIS A 104 -4.23 -10.84 -1.39
N ALA A 105 -3.54 -10.30 -2.38
CA ALA A 105 -2.49 -9.28 -2.22
C ALA A 105 -2.34 -8.42 -3.47
N GLY A 106 -1.71 -7.24 -3.33
CA GLY A 106 -1.44 -6.35 -4.46
C GLY A 106 -0.60 -6.99 -5.58
N ALA A 107 0.39 -7.80 -5.25
CA ALA A 107 1.16 -8.53 -6.26
C ALA A 107 0.29 -9.46 -7.12
N GLN A 108 -0.75 -10.04 -6.51
CA GLN A 108 -1.71 -10.91 -7.21
C GLN A 108 -2.72 -10.11 -8.03
N THR A 109 -3.00 -8.84 -7.70
CA THR A 109 -3.83 -7.98 -8.56
C THR A 109 -3.15 -7.71 -9.90
N ASN A 110 -1.85 -7.37 -9.88
CA ASN A 110 -1.08 -7.16 -11.10
C ASN A 110 -0.92 -8.48 -11.88
N MET A 111 -0.67 -9.59 -11.19
CA MET A 111 -0.60 -10.92 -11.83
C MET A 111 -1.92 -11.26 -12.54
N ALA A 112 -3.06 -11.00 -11.91
CA ALA A 112 -4.37 -11.26 -12.51
C ALA A 112 -4.58 -10.45 -13.80
N VAL A 113 -4.21 -9.16 -13.81
CA VAL A 113 -4.30 -8.33 -15.02
C VAL A 113 -3.37 -8.86 -16.12
N TYR A 114 -2.13 -9.23 -15.77
CA TYR A 114 -1.20 -9.75 -16.77
C TYR A 114 -1.70 -11.07 -17.37
N PHE A 115 -2.25 -11.97 -16.58
CA PHE A 115 -2.85 -13.22 -17.06
C PHE A 115 -4.16 -13.01 -17.85
N ALA A 116 -4.89 -11.93 -17.59
CA ALA A 116 -6.10 -11.57 -18.33
C ALA A 116 -5.80 -10.94 -19.71
N ALA A 117 -4.70 -10.19 -19.80
CA ALA A 117 -4.42 -9.29 -20.90
C ALA A 117 -3.26 -9.74 -21.82
N LEU A 118 -2.37 -10.62 -21.34
CA LEU A 118 -1.09 -10.92 -21.98
C LEU A 118 -0.84 -12.42 -22.11
N GLU A 119 -0.03 -12.77 -23.12
CA GLU A 119 0.57 -14.09 -23.25
C GLU A 119 2.06 -14.03 -22.82
N PRO A 120 2.64 -15.15 -22.33
CA PRO A 120 4.07 -15.19 -22.01
C PRO A 120 4.94 -14.72 -23.19
N GLY A 121 5.87 -13.80 -22.90
CA GLY A 121 6.75 -13.18 -23.89
C GLY A 121 6.25 -11.84 -24.42
N ASP A 122 5.00 -11.47 -24.18
CA ASP A 122 4.49 -10.15 -24.55
C ASP A 122 5.27 -9.03 -23.87
N THR A 123 5.32 -7.85 -24.52
CA THR A 123 6.07 -6.70 -24.02
C THR A 123 5.21 -5.84 -23.10
N ILE A 124 5.78 -5.51 -21.95
CA ILE A 124 5.24 -4.55 -20.96
C ILE A 124 6.17 -3.34 -20.89
N LEU A 125 5.62 -2.13 -20.96
CA LEU A 125 6.32 -0.87 -20.67
C LEU A 125 5.91 -0.39 -19.28
N SER A 126 6.86 -0.18 -18.36
CA SER A 126 6.59 0.10 -16.96
C SER A 126 7.65 0.98 -16.31
N LEU A 127 7.31 1.64 -15.19
CA LEU A 127 8.26 2.45 -14.43
C LEU A 127 9.35 1.57 -13.81
N GLU A 128 10.61 1.96 -14.00
CA GLU A 128 11.75 1.29 -13.39
C GLU A 128 11.68 1.26 -11.86
N LEU A 129 12.07 0.15 -11.25
CA LEU A 129 12.01 -0.04 -9.80
C LEU A 129 12.81 1.03 -9.05
N SER A 130 14.02 1.34 -9.50
CA SER A 130 14.90 2.36 -8.92
C SER A 130 14.38 3.79 -9.08
N HIS A 131 13.41 4.01 -9.96
CA HIS A 131 12.75 5.29 -10.20
C HIS A 131 11.35 5.36 -9.55
N GLY A 132 11.03 4.41 -8.69
CA GLY A 132 9.79 4.38 -7.91
C GLY A 132 8.75 3.35 -8.36
N GLY A 133 9.07 2.47 -9.31
CA GLY A 133 8.21 1.35 -9.70
C GLY A 133 7.98 0.33 -8.58
N HIS A 134 7.15 -0.67 -8.85
CA HIS A 134 6.94 -1.80 -7.95
C HIS A 134 7.63 -3.06 -8.49
N LEU A 135 7.97 -4.01 -7.60
CA LEU A 135 8.63 -5.26 -8.02
C LEU A 135 7.84 -6.05 -9.08
N THR A 136 6.51 -5.98 -9.06
CA THR A 136 5.64 -6.61 -10.07
C THR A 136 5.57 -5.83 -11.39
N HIS A 137 6.26 -4.70 -11.51
CA HIS A 137 6.39 -3.94 -12.75
C HIS A 137 7.58 -4.40 -13.61
N GLY A 138 8.07 -5.65 -13.42
CA GLY A 138 9.07 -6.24 -14.31
C GLY A 138 10.40 -6.58 -13.68
N LEU A 139 10.55 -6.58 -12.33
CA LEU A 139 11.78 -7.01 -11.70
C LEU A 139 12.13 -8.44 -12.14
N LYS A 140 13.36 -8.66 -12.64
CA LYS A 140 13.82 -9.91 -13.26
C LYS A 140 13.56 -11.19 -12.45
N VAL A 141 13.62 -11.10 -11.11
CA VAL A 141 13.37 -12.24 -10.22
C VAL A 141 11.89 -12.43 -9.89
N ASN A 142 11.04 -11.42 -10.18
CA ASN A 142 9.60 -11.49 -10.01
C ASN A 142 8.94 -12.25 -11.18
N PHE A 143 7.72 -12.77 -10.97
CA PHE A 143 6.97 -13.46 -12.03
C PHE A 143 6.84 -12.59 -13.30
N SER A 144 6.67 -11.28 -13.16
CA SER A 144 6.52 -10.35 -14.25
C SER A 144 7.76 -10.31 -15.16
N GLY A 145 8.95 -10.15 -14.58
CA GLY A 145 10.21 -10.17 -15.33
C GLY A 145 10.66 -11.55 -15.82
N ARG A 146 10.01 -12.63 -15.33
CA ARG A 146 10.28 -14.01 -15.77
C ARG A 146 9.40 -14.47 -16.93
N LEU A 147 8.19 -13.92 -17.03
CA LEU A 147 7.18 -14.35 -18.02
C LEU A 147 7.08 -13.40 -19.21
N TYR A 148 7.42 -12.13 -19.04
CA TYR A 148 7.18 -11.08 -20.01
C TYR A 148 8.48 -10.39 -20.42
N THR A 149 8.48 -9.77 -21.60
CA THR A 149 9.54 -8.87 -22.05
C THR A 149 9.30 -7.49 -21.44
N ILE A 150 10.26 -7.00 -20.67
CA ILE A 150 10.10 -5.76 -19.94
C ILE A 150 10.94 -4.66 -20.57
N VAL A 151 10.28 -3.54 -20.85
CA VAL A 151 10.90 -2.25 -21.18
C VAL A 151 10.59 -1.29 -20.05
N HIS A 152 11.60 -0.60 -19.55
CA HIS A 152 11.41 0.35 -18.48
C HIS A 152 11.49 1.78 -19.01
N TYR A 153 10.52 2.63 -18.62
CA TYR A 153 10.66 4.06 -18.64
C TYR A 153 11.13 4.56 -17.27
N GLY A 154 11.68 5.76 -17.23
CA GLY A 154 12.21 6.36 -16.02
C GLY A 154 11.67 7.74 -15.74
N VAL A 155 12.40 8.45 -14.87
CA VAL A 155 12.20 9.87 -14.63
C VAL A 155 13.33 10.67 -15.25
N SER A 156 13.08 11.95 -15.58
CA SER A 156 14.10 12.88 -16.05
C SER A 156 15.20 13.10 -15.00
N ARG A 157 16.45 13.17 -15.42
CA ARG A 157 17.57 13.48 -14.52
C ARG A 157 17.50 14.90 -13.94
N GLU A 158 16.86 15.81 -14.65
CA GLU A 158 16.80 17.22 -14.26
C GLU A 158 15.70 17.47 -13.23
N THR A 159 14.54 16.81 -13.40
CA THR A 159 13.34 17.11 -12.61
C THR A 159 12.95 16.00 -11.65
N ASN A 160 13.46 14.78 -11.85
CA ASN A 160 12.99 13.55 -11.22
C ASN A 160 11.48 13.28 -11.44
N LEU A 161 10.89 13.84 -12.49
CA LEU A 161 9.52 13.60 -12.92
C LEU A 161 9.50 12.63 -14.11
N VAL A 162 8.40 11.90 -14.26
CA VAL A 162 8.17 11.06 -15.45
C VAL A 162 8.26 11.93 -16.70
N ASP A 163 9.10 11.51 -17.65
CA ASP A 163 9.23 12.12 -18.95
C ASP A 163 8.28 11.41 -19.94
N TYR A 164 7.16 12.04 -20.22
CA TYR A 164 6.12 11.44 -21.07
C TYR A 164 6.53 11.39 -22.56
N ASP A 165 7.46 12.23 -22.99
CA ASP A 165 8.00 12.17 -24.35
C ASP A 165 8.89 10.93 -24.50
N ASP A 166 9.73 10.64 -23.51
CA ASP A 166 10.53 9.39 -23.44
C ASP A 166 9.61 8.15 -23.38
N VAL A 167 8.54 8.20 -22.57
CA VAL A 167 7.54 7.12 -22.53
C VAL A 167 6.93 6.87 -23.91
N LEU A 168 6.58 7.92 -24.65
CA LEU A 168 6.00 7.81 -26.00
C LEU A 168 7.00 7.24 -26.99
N GLU A 169 8.26 7.69 -26.97
CA GLU A 169 9.32 7.16 -27.83
C GLU A 169 9.54 5.67 -27.59
N LEU A 170 9.68 5.25 -26.33
CA LEU A 170 9.80 3.85 -25.94
C LEU A 170 8.58 3.02 -26.36
N ALA A 171 7.37 3.57 -26.20
CA ALA A 171 6.14 2.91 -26.62
C ALA A 171 6.09 2.70 -28.15
N LYS A 172 6.53 3.69 -28.93
CA LYS A 172 6.60 3.59 -30.40
C LYS A 172 7.65 2.58 -30.86
N GLU A 173 8.81 2.57 -30.23
CA GLU A 173 9.91 1.66 -30.55
C GLU A 173 9.56 0.21 -30.23
N HIS A 174 9.06 -0.04 -29.01
CA HIS A 174 8.90 -1.39 -28.50
C HIS A 174 7.50 -1.98 -28.65
N ARG A 175 6.50 -1.18 -29.04
CA ARG A 175 5.11 -1.60 -29.25
C ARG A 175 4.58 -2.53 -28.15
N PRO A 176 4.58 -2.08 -26.88
CA PRO A 176 4.12 -2.90 -25.78
C PRO A 176 2.64 -3.25 -25.94
N LYS A 177 2.23 -4.43 -25.45
CA LYS A 177 0.80 -4.76 -25.34
C LYS A 177 0.15 -4.14 -24.12
N LEU A 178 0.95 -3.85 -23.08
CA LEU A 178 0.48 -3.23 -21.85
C LEU A 178 1.45 -2.14 -21.40
N ILE A 179 0.91 -0.97 -21.09
CA ILE A 179 1.63 0.09 -20.39
C ILE A 179 1.17 0.10 -18.94
N VAL A 180 2.11 0.15 -17.99
CA VAL A 180 1.84 0.17 -16.55
C VAL A 180 2.30 1.50 -15.98
N CYS A 181 1.38 2.26 -15.41
CA CYS A 181 1.67 3.47 -14.65
C CYS A 181 1.37 3.28 -13.15
N GLY A 182 1.77 4.25 -12.33
CA GLY A 182 1.73 4.11 -10.88
C GLY A 182 3.06 3.61 -10.31
N GLY A 183 3.18 3.61 -9.00
CA GLY A 183 4.44 3.24 -8.37
C GLY A 183 4.40 3.25 -6.85
N SER A 184 5.52 2.81 -6.25
CA SER A 184 5.68 2.66 -4.79
C SER A 184 6.43 3.81 -4.14
N ALA A 185 7.25 4.56 -4.91
CA ALA A 185 8.11 5.63 -4.41
C ALA A 185 8.14 6.84 -5.36
N TYR A 186 7.13 7.01 -6.19
CA TYR A 186 6.97 8.21 -7.02
C TYR A 186 6.09 9.22 -6.25
N PRO A 187 6.64 10.41 -5.85
CA PRO A 187 5.94 11.31 -4.94
C PRO A 187 4.94 12.25 -5.64
N ARG A 188 4.94 12.33 -6.96
CA ARG A 188 4.11 13.26 -7.72
C ARG A 188 2.85 12.60 -8.29
N THR A 189 1.93 13.42 -8.76
CA THR A 189 0.70 12.97 -9.40
C THR A 189 0.98 12.02 -10.57
N VAL A 190 0.28 10.90 -10.60
CA VAL A 190 0.28 9.99 -11.76
C VAL A 190 -0.79 10.47 -12.74
N GLU A 191 -0.33 11.04 -13.84
CA GLU A 191 -1.21 11.63 -14.88
C GLU A 191 -1.71 10.54 -15.85
N ALA A 192 -2.65 9.71 -15.40
CA ALA A 192 -3.16 8.56 -16.16
C ALA A 192 -3.70 8.94 -17.55
N TRP A 193 -4.23 10.16 -17.71
CA TRP A 193 -4.70 10.66 -19.01
C TRP A 193 -3.58 10.78 -20.05
N ARG A 194 -2.37 11.18 -19.66
CA ARG A 194 -1.22 11.23 -20.57
C ARG A 194 -0.76 9.83 -20.99
N PHE A 195 -0.76 8.89 -20.05
CA PHE A 195 -0.50 7.48 -20.37
C PHE A 195 -1.57 6.90 -21.29
N ARG A 196 -2.85 7.34 -21.17
CA ARG A 196 -3.91 6.91 -22.08
C ARG A 196 -3.65 7.38 -23.51
N GLU A 197 -3.27 8.66 -23.68
CA GLU A 197 -2.91 9.19 -25.00
C GLU A 197 -1.78 8.40 -25.65
N ILE A 198 -0.75 8.06 -24.88
CA ILE A 198 0.39 7.25 -25.35
C ILE A 198 -0.06 5.83 -25.71
N ALA A 199 -0.87 5.21 -24.85
CA ALA A 199 -1.36 3.85 -25.09
C ALA A 199 -2.25 3.78 -26.34
N ASP A 200 -3.10 4.77 -26.57
CA ASP A 200 -3.95 4.88 -27.77
C ASP A 200 -3.10 5.03 -29.04
N GLU A 201 -2.03 5.82 -29.00
CA GLU A 201 -1.12 6.02 -30.14
C GLU A 201 -0.46 4.71 -30.61
N VAL A 202 -0.21 3.79 -29.69
CA VAL A 202 0.46 2.51 -30.02
C VAL A 202 -0.47 1.30 -30.00
N GLY A 203 -1.74 1.47 -29.60
CA GLY A 203 -2.73 0.40 -29.49
C GLY A 203 -2.47 -0.54 -28.32
N ALA A 204 -1.89 -0.03 -27.22
CA ALA A 204 -1.64 -0.77 -25.99
C ALA A 204 -2.80 -0.68 -25.00
N LEU A 205 -2.94 -1.68 -24.14
CA LEU A 205 -3.77 -1.59 -22.93
C LEU A 205 -3.05 -0.75 -21.87
N LEU A 206 -3.81 -0.12 -20.99
CA LEU A 206 -3.29 0.69 -19.90
C LEU A 206 -3.73 0.14 -18.55
N LEU A 207 -2.76 -0.15 -17.68
CA LEU A 207 -2.92 -0.50 -16.28
C LEU A 207 -2.39 0.62 -15.40
N CYS A 208 -3.19 1.08 -14.44
CA CYS A 208 -2.71 1.91 -13.34
C CYS A 208 -2.66 1.11 -12.03
N ASP A 209 -1.47 0.98 -11.45
CA ASP A 209 -1.31 0.48 -10.08
C ASP A 209 -1.42 1.68 -9.10
N MET A 210 -2.63 1.89 -8.56
CA MET A 210 -2.91 2.97 -7.61
C MET A 210 -2.73 2.53 -6.14
N ALA A 211 -2.10 1.40 -5.88
CA ALA A 211 -2.03 0.80 -4.54
C ALA A 211 -1.57 1.79 -3.46
N HIS A 212 -0.61 2.65 -3.75
CA HIS A 212 -0.13 3.65 -2.80
C HIS A 212 -1.14 4.76 -2.53
N PHE A 213 -1.78 5.28 -3.54
CA PHE A 213 -2.61 6.48 -3.46
C PHE A 213 -4.12 6.24 -3.59
N ALA A 214 -4.58 4.99 -3.51
CA ALA A 214 -6.00 4.65 -3.66
C ALA A 214 -6.93 5.35 -2.65
N GLY A 215 -6.47 5.60 -1.44
CA GLY A 215 -7.23 6.39 -0.45
C GLY A 215 -7.40 7.84 -0.88
N LEU A 216 -6.35 8.45 -1.44
CA LEU A 216 -6.40 9.81 -1.98
C LEU A 216 -7.34 9.90 -3.18
N VAL A 217 -7.36 8.87 -4.05
CA VAL A 217 -8.33 8.76 -5.17
C VAL A 217 -9.75 8.66 -4.64
N ALA A 218 -10.00 7.76 -3.68
CA ALA A 218 -11.33 7.57 -3.08
C ALA A 218 -11.89 8.84 -2.43
N ALA A 219 -11.01 9.70 -1.92
CA ALA A 219 -11.36 10.98 -1.31
C ALA A 219 -11.42 12.17 -2.29
N GLY A 220 -11.05 11.96 -3.57
CA GLY A 220 -10.96 13.03 -4.56
C GLY A 220 -9.77 13.99 -4.36
N VAL A 221 -8.75 13.57 -3.61
CA VAL A 221 -7.51 14.32 -3.36
C VAL A 221 -6.47 14.07 -4.46
N HIS A 222 -6.53 12.94 -5.12
CA HIS A 222 -5.73 12.58 -6.31
C HIS A 222 -6.66 12.32 -7.49
N PRO A 223 -6.27 12.66 -8.75
CA PRO A 223 -7.07 12.31 -9.93
C PRO A 223 -7.39 10.81 -10.00
N ASN A 224 -8.61 10.50 -10.42
CA ASN A 224 -9.07 9.12 -10.53
C ASN A 224 -8.56 8.48 -11.84
N PRO A 225 -7.74 7.40 -11.80
CA PRO A 225 -7.23 6.76 -13.01
C PRO A 225 -8.27 5.87 -13.73
N VAL A 226 -9.38 5.51 -13.07
CA VAL A 226 -10.38 4.56 -13.59
C VAL A 226 -10.97 5.00 -14.93
N GLU A 227 -11.19 6.30 -15.11
CA GLU A 227 -11.74 6.86 -16.35
C GLU A 227 -10.82 6.68 -17.57
N HIS A 228 -9.51 6.52 -17.33
CA HIS A 228 -8.49 6.51 -18.38
C HIS A 228 -7.93 5.11 -18.64
N CYS A 229 -8.06 4.17 -17.70
CA CYS A 229 -7.38 2.89 -17.74
C CYS A 229 -8.31 1.74 -18.14
N ASP A 230 -7.74 0.72 -18.77
CA ASP A 230 -8.44 -0.54 -19.04
C ASP A 230 -8.53 -1.37 -17.76
N PHE A 231 -7.46 -1.30 -16.95
CA PHE A 231 -7.37 -1.95 -15.63
C PHE A 231 -6.82 -0.97 -14.59
N VAL A 232 -7.32 -1.06 -13.37
CA VAL A 232 -6.76 -0.37 -12.21
C VAL A 232 -6.60 -1.37 -11.08
N THR A 233 -5.38 -1.52 -10.58
CA THR A 233 -5.08 -2.41 -9.46
C THR A 233 -4.82 -1.62 -8.18
N SER A 234 -5.14 -2.22 -7.05
CA SER A 234 -4.87 -1.62 -5.76
C SER A 234 -4.69 -2.64 -4.64
N THR A 235 -4.09 -2.18 -3.56
CA THR A 235 -4.18 -2.79 -2.23
C THR A 235 -5.24 -2.08 -1.40
N THR A 236 -5.69 -2.71 -0.32
CA THR A 236 -6.62 -2.10 0.63
C THR A 236 -5.95 -1.54 1.89
N HIS A 237 -4.70 -1.90 2.18
CA HIS A 237 -4.05 -1.70 3.49
C HIS A 237 -3.08 -0.50 3.57
N LYS A 238 -2.98 0.34 2.54
CA LYS A 238 -2.11 1.55 2.54
C LYS A 238 -2.97 2.78 2.87
N THR A 239 -3.08 3.74 1.98
CA THR A 239 -3.90 4.95 2.22
C THR A 239 -5.39 4.65 2.44
N LEU A 240 -5.92 3.51 1.95
CA LEU A 240 -7.29 3.07 2.24
C LEU A 240 -7.50 2.57 3.68
N ALA A 241 -6.43 2.28 4.44
CA ALA A 241 -6.48 1.82 5.83
C ALA A 241 -7.38 0.58 6.07
N GLY A 242 -7.50 -0.29 5.08
CA GLY A 242 -8.28 -1.53 5.12
C GLY A 242 -7.45 -2.77 5.48
N PRO A 243 -7.98 -3.97 5.25
CA PRO A 243 -7.27 -5.22 5.51
C PRO A 243 -6.10 -5.40 4.52
N ARG A 244 -5.07 -6.15 4.90
CA ARG A 244 -4.01 -6.56 3.96
C ARG A 244 -4.61 -7.46 2.88
N SER A 245 -4.76 -6.92 1.68
CA SER A 245 -5.36 -7.57 0.53
C SER A 245 -5.22 -6.70 -0.73
N GLY A 246 -5.88 -7.12 -1.85
CA GLY A 246 -5.96 -6.35 -3.08
C GLY A 246 -7.30 -6.46 -3.76
N PHE A 247 -7.52 -5.63 -4.77
CA PHE A 247 -8.67 -5.66 -5.66
C PHE A 247 -8.29 -5.11 -7.04
N VAL A 248 -9.08 -5.45 -8.04
CA VAL A 248 -8.91 -4.96 -9.42
C VAL A 248 -10.20 -4.34 -9.89
N LEU A 249 -10.08 -3.22 -10.57
CA LEU A 249 -11.16 -2.54 -11.28
C LEU A 249 -10.86 -2.61 -12.78
N CYS A 250 -11.86 -2.77 -13.62
CA CYS A 250 -11.66 -2.72 -15.08
C CYS A 250 -12.92 -2.26 -15.81
N ARG A 251 -12.77 -2.01 -17.11
CA ARG A 251 -13.89 -1.83 -18.02
C ARG A 251 -14.65 -3.14 -18.17
N GLU A 252 -15.95 -3.07 -18.46
CA GLU A 252 -16.83 -4.23 -18.58
C GLU A 252 -16.34 -5.24 -19.62
N GLU A 253 -15.76 -4.79 -20.71
CA GLU A 253 -15.22 -5.66 -21.77
C GLU A 253 -14.11 -6.61 -21.30
N HIS A 254 -13.39 -6.26 -20.22
CA HIS A 254 -12.33 -7.06 -19.61
C HIS A 254 -12.78 -7.91 -18.42
N ALA A 255 -14.03 -7.74 -17.95
CA ALA A 255 -14.54 -8.38 -16.75
C ALA A 255 -14.39 -9.91 -16.77
N GLN A 256 -14.80 -10.53 -17.88
CA GLN A 256 -14.76 -11.99 -17.99
C GLN A 256 -13.33 -12.55 -18.01
N SER A 257 -12.39 -11.90 -18.73
CA SER A 257 -10.99 -12.35 -18.77
C SER A 257 -10.32 -12.17 -17.42
N LEU A 258 -10.58 -11.05 -16.73
CA LEU A 258 -10.07 -10.78 -15.40
C LEU A 258 -10.58 -11.82 -14.37
N ASP A 259 -11.89 -12.06 -14.35
CA ASP A 259 -12.47 -13.02 -13.41
C ASP A 259 -11.89 -14.42 -13.62
N ARG A 260 -11.72 -14.85 -14.88
CA ARG A 260 -11.08 -16.14 -15.20
C ARG A 260 -9.61 -16.19 -14.81
N ALA A 261 -8.89 -15.10 -14.95
CA ALA A 261 -7.49 -15.01 -14.54
C ALA A 261 -7.34 -15.11 -13.02
N VAL A 262 -8.26 -14.52 -12.24
CA VAL A 262 -8.27 -14.68 -10.79
C VAL A 262 -8.70 -16.10 -10.41
N PHE A 263 -9.88 -16.52 -10.80
CA PHE A 263 -10.38 -17.88 -10.54
C PHE A 263 -10.95 -18.50 -11.83
N PRO A 264 -10.47 -19.67 -12.24
CA PRO A 264 -9.51 -20.56 -11.58
C PRO A 264 -8.04 -20.32 -11.99
N GLY A 265 -7.72 -19.22 -12.70
CA GLY A 265 -6.41 -19.06 -13.32
C GLY A 265 -5.24 -18.96 -12.33
N MET A 266 -5.43 -18.28 -11.22
CA MET A 266 -4.37 -17.95 -10.27
C MET A 266 -4.67 -18.35 -8.83
N GLN A 267 -5.94 -18.28 -8.42
CA GLN A 267 -6.41 -18.56 -7.07
C GLN A 267 -7.47 -19.66 -7.06
N GLY A 268 -7.67 -20.31 -5.88
CA GLY A 268 -8.79 -21.19 -5.55
C GLY A 268 -9.81 -20.46 -4.68
N GLY A 269 -10.07 -20.98 -3.47
CA GLY A 269 -11.05 -20.42 -2.53
C GLY A 269 -10.67 -19.01 -2.08
N PRO A 270 -11.60 -18.04 -2.15
CA PRO A 270 -11.36 -16.67 -1.68
C PRO A 270 -11.33 -16.59 -0.15
N LEU A 271 -10.71 -15.54 0.38
CA LEU A 271 -10.65 -15.26 1.80
C LEU A 271 -11.91 -14.46 2.22
N ASN A 272 -13.02 -15.15 2.49
CA ASN A 272 -14.32 -14.51 2.71
C ASN A 272 -14.33 -13.51 3.88
N HIS A 273 -13.60 -13.79 4.97
CA HIS A 273 -13.43 -12.87 6.10
C HIS A 273 -12.68 -11.59 5.70
N VAL A 274 -11.70 -11.69 4.80
CA VAL A 274 -10.99 -10.53 4.26
C VAL A 274 -11.88 -9.76 3.28
N ILE A 275 -12.72 -10.44 2.49
CA ILE A 275 -13.71 -9.77 1.61
C ILE A 275 -14.73 -9.01 2.45
N ALA A 276 -15.20 -9.56 3.58
CA ALA A 276 -16.04 -8.83 4.53
C ALA A 276 -15.35 -7.56 5.05
N ALA A 277 -14.07 -7.67 5.40
CA ALA A 277 -13.27 -6.52 5.83
C ALA A 277 -13.07 -5.48 4.71
N LYS A 278 -12.91 -5.90 3.43
CA LYS A 278 -12.91 -4.98 2.27
C LYS A 278 -14.24 -4.25 2.13
N ALA A 279 -15.36 -4.96 2.30
CA ALA A 279 -16.69 -4.33 2.25
C ALA A 279 -16.83 -3.26 3.33
N ALA A 280 -16.35 -3.49 4.55
CA ALA A 280 -16.30 -2.50 5.62
C ALA A 280 -15.36 -1.34 5.26
N CYS A 281 -14.17 -1.61 4.77
CA CYS A 281 -13.19 -0.61 4.32
C CYS A 281 -13.78 0.33 3.27
N PHE A 282 -14.40 -0.19 2.21
CA PHE A 282 -15.00 0.64 1.16
C PHE A 282 -16.19 1.48 1.67
N ARG A 283 -16.93 0.98 2.66
CA ARG A 283 -17.99 1.77 3.34
C ARG A 283 -17.38 2.95 4.10
N ILE A 284 -16.29 2.73 4.83
CA ILE A 284 -15.58 3.79 5.55
C ILE A 284 -14.99 4.79 4.57
N ALA A 285 -14.34 4.32 3.51
CA ALA A 285 -13.71 5.16 2.49
C ALA A 285 -14.70 6.07 1.74
N ALA A 286 -15.97 5.70 1.66
CA ALA A 286 -17.03 6.53 1.07
C ALA A 286 -17.53 7.65 1.99
N SER A 287 -17.08 7.73 3.24
CA SER A 287 -17.56 8.69 4.24
C SER A 287 -16.82 10.03 4.21
N GLU A 288 -17.49 11.11 4.68
CA GLU A 288 -16.84 12.42 4.78
C GLU A 288 -15.67 12.43 5.79
N PRO A 289 -15.75 11.79 6.99
CA PRO A 289 -14.59 11.70 7.88
C PRO A 289 -13.37 11.06 7.25
N PHE A 290 -13.55 10.09 6.31
CA PHE A 290 -12.43 9.51 5.58
C PHE A 290 -11.83 10.51 4.58
N ARG A 291 -12.65 11.35 3.94
CA ARG A 291 -12.16 12.43 3.06
C ARG A 291 -11.34 13.45 3.84
N ASP A 292 -11.79 13.84 5.03
CA ASP A 292 -11.04 14.72 5.91
C ASP A 292 -9.70 14.10 6.32
N TYR A 293 -9.69 12.83 6.68
CA TYR A 293 -8.48 12.08 6.97
C TYR A 293 -7.48 12.10 5.79
N GLN A 294 -7.94 11.90 4.56
CA GLN A 294 -7.08 11.94 3.37
C GLN A 294 -6.56 13.35 3.06
N ARG A 295 -7.36 14.41 3.30
CA ARG A 295 -6.89 15.80 3.22
C ARG A 295 -5.81 16.08 4.25
N GLN A 296 -5.98 15.57 5.46
CA GLN A 296 -4.98 15.69 6.53
C GLN A 296 -3.69 14.94 6.18
N ILE A 297 -3.76 13.75 5.57
CA ILE A 297 -2.57 13.04 5.06
C ILE A 297 -1.75 13.95 4.11
N ARG A 298 -2.43 14.65 3.21
CA ARG A 298 -1.77 15.57 2.26
C ARG A 298 -1.18 16.78 2.97
N ALA A 299 -1.93 17.44 3.85
CA ALA A 299 -1.44 18.58 4.62
C ALA A 299 -0.22 18.21 5.47
N ASN A 300 -0.25 17.06 6.11
CA ASN A 300 0.87 16.52 6.88
C ASN A 300 2.08 16.22 6.01
N ALA A 301 1.88 15.71 4.79
CA ALA A 301 2.97 15.44 3.86
C ALA A 301 3.65 16.74 3.39
N ASP A 302 2.87 17.80 3.13
CA ASP A 302 3.41 19.12 2.78
C ASP A 302 4.19 19.72 3.94
N ALA A 303 3.66 19.64 5.18
CA ALA A 303 4.34 20.14 6.37
C ALA A 303 5.65 19.39 6.64
N LEU A 304 5.63 18.06 6.52
CA LEU A 304 6.82 17.22 6.67
C LEU A 304 7.88 17.57 5.62
N ALA A 305 7.49 17.71 4.34
CA ALA A 305 8.40 18.03 3.24
C ALA A 305 9.11 19.38 3.49
N ALA A 306 8.32 20.41 3.77
CA ALA A 306 8.85 21.76 4.01
C ALA A 306 9.81 21.78 5.22
N ALA A 307 9.44 21.12 6.33
CA ALA A 307 10.26 21.10 7.53
C ALA A 307 11.55 20.28 7.36
N LEU A 308 11.55 19.20 6.56
CA LEU A 308 12.77 18.46 6.21
C LEU A 308 13.74 19.32 5.37
N GLU A 309 13.22 20.07 4.38
CA GLU A 309 14.03 20.98 3.57
C GLU A 309 14.58 22.14 4.40
N GLU A 310 13.77 22.76 5.27
CA GLU A 310 14.23 23.76 6.23
C GLU A 310 15.31 23.24 7.18
N GLY A 311 15.22 21.96 7.55
CA GLY A 311 16.22 21.23 8.34
C GLY A 311 17.48 20.83 7.56
N GLY A 312 17.56 21.13 6.27
CA GLY A 312 18.74 20.91 5.41
C GLY A 312 18.81 19.54 4.73
N LEU A 313 17.70 18.77 4.72
CA LEU A 313 17.60 17.54 3.96
C LEU A 313 16.94 17.79 2.59
N ASP A 314 17.51 17.20 1.54
CA ASP A 314 16.94 17.31 0.19
C ASP A 314 15.72 16.38 0.05
N VAL A 315 14.53 16.95 -0.21
CA VAL A 315 13.33 16.19 -0.57
C VAL A 315 13.26 16.08 -2.09
N LEU A 316 13.26 14.86 -2.60
CA LEU A 316 13.24 14.59 -4.03
C LEU A 316 12.01 15.26 -4.68
N THR A 317 12.19 15.86 -5.85
CA THR A 317 11.18 16.67 -6.57
C THR A 317 10.73 17.96 -5.87
N GLY A 318 11.40 18.41 -4.78
CA GLY A 318 11.02 19.60 -4.01
C GLY A 318 9.63 19.44 -3.35
N GLY A 319 9.31 18.27 -2.84
CA GLY A 319 8.04 17.99 -2.16
C GLY A 319 7.23 16.85 -2.77
N THR A 320 5.92 16.82 -2.51
CA THR A 320 5.06 15.71 -2.93
C THR A 320 3.66 16.18 -3.31
N ASP A 321 2.95 15.43 -4.15
CA ASP A 321 1.52 15.58 -4.43
C ASP A 321 0.70 14.46 -3.78
N THR A 322 1.37 13.52 -3.10
CA THR A 322 0.75 12.35 -2.47
C THR A 322 1.06 12.31 -0.97
N HIS A 323 1.10 11.15 -0.39
CA HIS A 323 1.49 10.89 1.00
C HIS A 323 2.96 10.47 1.13
N VAL A 324 3.64 10.24 -0.01
CA VAL A 324 5.01 9.69 -0.09
C VAL A 324 6.01 10.82 -0.27
N LEU A 325 7.07 10.80 0.52
CA LEU A 325 8.27 11.62 0.31
C LEU A 325 9.48 10.69 0.16
N LEU A 326 10.41 11.11 -0.67
CA LEU A 326 11.70 10.46 -0.82
C LEU A 326 12.80 11.48 -0.46
N VAL A 327 13.55 11.16 0.59
CA VAL A 327 14.66 12.02 1.07
C VAL A 327 15.95 11.55 0.42
N ASP A 328 16.65 12.48 -0.23
CA ASP A 328 17.93 12.25 -0.92
C ASP A 328 19.09 12.59 0.00
N LEU A 329 19.92 11.61 0.33
CA LEU A 329 21.06 11.75 1.22
C LEU A 329 22.41 11.89 0.49
N ARG A 330 22.42 11.98 -0.85
CA ARG A 330 23.67 12.05 -1.64
C ARG A 330 24.56 13.24 -1.30
N ARG A 331 23.98 14.33 -0.75
CA ARG A 331 24.71 15.51 -0.28
C ARG A 331 25.12 15.47 1.19
N THR A 332 24.81 14.36 1.88
CA THR A 332 25.13 14.16 3.29
C THR A 332 26.21 13.09 3.46
N ALA A 333 26.67 12.89 4.69
CA ALA A 333 27.58 11.78 5.01
C ALA A 333 26.87 10.43 5.16
N TRP A 334 25.53 10.42 5.18
CA TRP A 334 24.72 9.25 5.47
C TRP A 334 24.41 8.42 4.21
N SER A 335 24.34 7.12 4.37
CA SER A 335 23.63 6.24 3.45
C SER A 335 22.18 6.05 3.92
N GLY A 336 21.32 5.54 3.04
CA GLY A 336 19.95 5.18 3.42
C GLY A 336 19.90 4.17 4.56
N LYS A 337 20.82 3.18 4.54
CA LYS A 337 20.92 2.17 5.61
C LYS A 337 21.32 2.78 6.96
N GLU A 338 22.35 3.62 6.99
CA GLU A 338 22.79 4.27 8.23
C GLU A 338 21.74 5.22 8.78
N ALA A 339 21.02 5.93 7.90
CA ALA A 339 19.90 6.80 8.30
C ALA A 339 18.72 5.98 8.88
N GLU A 340 18.33 4.87 8.25
CA GLU A 340 17.31 3.94 8.76
C GLU A 340 17.69 3.40 10.16
N GLU A 341 18.93 2.95 10.35
CA GLU A 341 19.43 2.47 11.63
C GLU A 341 19.46 3.58 12.70
N ARG A 342 19.90 4.79 12.34
CA ARG A 342 19.93 5.94 13.26
C ARG A 342 18.52 6.41 13.66
N LEU A 343 17.57 6.45 12.74
CA LEU A 343 16.20 6.87 13.03
C LEU A 343 15.48 5.87 13.93
N ALA A 344 15.77 4.59 13.82
CA ALA A 344 15.26 3.56 14.75
C ALA A 344 15.73 3.81 16.20
N GLU A 345 16.93 4.36 16.44
CA GLU A 345 17.41 4.70 17.79
C GLU A 345 16.59 5.83 18.45
N VAL A 346 15.86 6.62 17.66
CA VAL A 346 14.97 7.69 18.15
C VAL A 346 13.48 7.32 17.98
N ALA A 347 13.18 6.02 17.88
CA ALA A 347 11.84 5.46 17.74
C ALA A 347 11.10 5.98 16.49
N ILE A 348 11.80 6.18 15.37
CA ILE A 348 11.20 6.51 14.07
C ILE A 348 11.50 5.38 13.08
N THR A 349 10.43 4.75 12.57
CA THR A 349 10.51 3.67 11.60
C THR A 349 10.33 4.19 10.19
N VAL A 350 11.38 4.00 9.35
CA VAL A 350 11.40 4.35 7.92
C VAL A 350 11.95 3.16 7.12
N ASN A 351 11.94 3.24 5.80
CA ASN A 351 12.72 2.30 4.99
C ASN A 351 13.75 3.03 4.12
N ARG A 352 14.98 2.50 4.07
CA ARG A 352 15.95 2.90 3.05
C ARG A 352 15.36 2.71 1.66
N ASN A 353 15.65 3.63 0.76
CA ASN A 353 15.16 3.61 -0.60
C ASN A 353 16.21 4.16 -1.57
N THR A 354 16.39 3.49 -2.70
CA THR A 354 17.18 4.06 -3.79
C THR A 354 16.54 5.34 -4.28
N VAL A 355 17.35 6.33 -4.60
CA VAL A 355 16.92 7.51 -5.33
C VAL A 355 17.13 7.28 -6.83
N PRO A 356 16.40 7.97 -7.72
CA PRO A 356 16.66 7.85 -9.16
C PRO A 356 18.14 8.07 -9.47
N PHE A 357 18.69 7.21 -10.34
CA PHE A 357 20.11 7.22 -10.73
C PHE A 357 21.08 6.97 -9.55
N ASP A 358 20.64 6.21 -8.56
CA ASP A 358 21.47 5.86 -7.40
C ASP A 358 22.68 5.02 -7.82
N GLU A 359 23.87 5.38 -7.33
CA GLU A 359 25.11 4.62 -7.56
C GLU A 359 25.33 3.52 -6.51
N ARG A 360 24.61 3.60 -5.37
CA ARG A 360 24.69 2.60 -4.30
C ARG A 360 23.72 1.44 -4.58
N PRO A 361 24.09 0.23 -4.16
CA PRO A 361 23.19 -0.92 -4.30
C PRO A 361 21.93 -0.74 -3.41
N PRO A 362 20.78 -1.33 -3.77
CA PRO A 362 19.53 -1.20 -3.02
C PRO A 362 19.60 -1.60 -1.54
N THR A 363 20.57 -2.45 -1.18
CA THR A 363 20.81 -2.87 0.21
C THR A 363 21.43 -1.79 1.08
N VAL A 364 22.02 -0.75 0.46
CA VAL A 364 22.62 0.42 1.13
C VAL A 364 21.77 1.66 0.87
N ALA A 365 21.45 1.92 -0.41
CA ALA A 365 20.69 3.06 -0.92
C ALA A 365 21.29 4.44 -0.56
N SER A 366 20.88 5.46 -1.30
CA SER A 366 21.30 6.85 -1.04
C SER A 366 20.16 7.73 -0.50
N GLY A 367 19.07 7.14 -0.08
CA GLY A 367 17.95 7.85 0.50
C GLY A 367 17.09 6.96 1.39
N PHE A 368 16.04 7.55 1.93
CA PHE A 368 14.99 6.84 2.65
C PHE A 368 13.63 7.38 2.24
N ARG A 369 12.62 6.53 2.34
CA ARG A 369 11.24 6.87 2.02
C ARG A 369 10.44 7.03 3.30
N VAL A 370 9.60 8.07 3.36
CA VAL A 370 8.65 8.32 4.43
C VAL A 370 7.25 8.58 3.87
N GLY A 371 6.25 8.38 4.71
CA GLY A 371 4.86 8.67 4.41
C GLY A 371 4.08 9.05 5.66
N THR A 372 2.93 9.64 5.47
CA THR A 372 2.14 10.25 6.54
C THR A 372 0.88 9.48 6.97
N PRO A 373 0.42 8.40 6.30
CA PRO A 373 -0.88 7.80 6.58
C PRO A 373 -1.02 7.26 8.02
N ALA A 374 -0.04 6.47 8.50
CA ALA A 374 -0.10 5.81 9.79
C ALA A 374 -0.17 6.83 10.95
N MET A 375 0.71 7.83 10.93
CA MET A 375 0.71 8.85 11.98
C MET A 375 -0.48 9.81 11.88
N THR A 376 -0.99 10.09 10.68
CA THR A 376 -2.25 10.82 10.51
C THR A 376 -3.43 10.01 11.06
N MET A 377 -3.46 8.68 10.87
CA MET A 377 -4.47 7.80 11.49
C MET A 377 -4.39 7.82 13.02
N ARG A 378 -3.20 7.95 13.56
CA ARG A 378 -2.95 8.11 15.00
C ARG A 378 -3.41 9.47 15.53
N GLY A 379 -3.65 10.45 14.63
CA GLY A 379 -4.15 11.78 14.95
C GLY A 379 -3.10 12.87 15.01
N LEU A 380 -1.92 12.66 14.40
CA LEU A 380 -0.91 13.70 14.22
C LEU A 380 -1.39 14.74 13.18
N ASP A 381 -1.16 16.01 13.48
CA ASP A 381 -1.41 17.15 12.61
C ASP A 381 -0.12 17.74 12.04
N GLU A 382 -0.20 18.86 11.31
CA GLU A 382 0.95 19.49 10.64
C GLU A 382 2.03 19.95 11.62
N ASP A 383 1.65 20.40 12.82
CA ASP A 383 2.62 20.82 13.85
C ASP A 383 3.36 19.61 14.42
N ASP A 384 2.65 18.51 14.66
CA ASP A 384 3.23 17.25 15.05
C ASP A 384 4.22 16.73 13.98
N PHE A 385 3.91 16.87 12.68
CA PHE A 385 4.81 16.46 11.60
C PHE A 385 6.02 17.40 11.43
N ARG A 386 5.91 18.69 11.76
CA ARG A 386 7.08 19.57 11.88
C ARG A 386 8.03 19.13 13.00
N GLU A 387 7.47 18.69 14.12
CA GLU A 387 8.24 18.12 15.22
C GLU A 387 8.92 16.81 14.81
N VAL A 388 8.22 15.93 14.09
CA VAL A 388 8.82 14.70 13.50
C VAL A 388 9.99 15.05 12.58
N ALA A 389 9.85 16.04 11.71
CA ALA A 389 10.93 16.50 10.85
C ALA A 389 12.14 17.03 11.66
N ALA A 390 11.88 17.79 12.71
CA ALA A 390 12.93 18.31 13.59
C ALA A 390 13.69 17.18 14.30
N ILE A 391 12.99 16.10 14.72
CA ILE A 391 13.63 14.91 15.29
C ILE A 391 14.48 14.19 14.24
N ILE A 392 13.96 13.98 13.01
CA ILE A 392 14.68 13.36 11.89
C ILE A 392 15.96 14.14 11.58
N CYS A 393 15.86 15.46 11.35
CA CYS A 393 17.01 16.31 11.05
C CYS A 393 18.01 16.31 12.20
N GLY A 394 17.53 16.41 13.45
CA GLY A 394 18.38 16.34 14.64
C GLY A 394 19.12 15.01 14.81
N ALA A 395 18.50 13.90 14.46
CA ALA A 395 19.12 12.58 14.55
C ALA A 395 20.24 12.37 13.51
N LEU A 396 20.15 13.04 12.37
CA LEU A 396 21.11 12.90 11.26
C LEU A 396 22.29 13.90 11.34
N VAL A 397 22.53 14.54 12.49
CA VAL A 397 23.75 15.31 12.74
C VAL A 397 24.80 14.47 13.50
N ALA A 398 26.08 14.82 13.37
CA ALA A 398 27.19 14.02 13.90
C ALA A 398 27.14 13.86 15.43
N ASP A 399 26.81 14.95 16.14
CA ASP A 399 26.81 15.04 17.60
C ASP A 399 25.36 15.01 18.19
N ALA A 400 24.48 14.22 17.58
CA ALA A 400 23.08 14.11 17.99
C ALA A 400 22.92 13.61 19.43
N ASP A 401 22.14 14.30 20.25
CA ASP A 401 21.65 13.78 21.53
C ASP A 401 20.47 12.82 21.28
N VAL A 402 20.80 11.57 20.95
CA VAL A 402 19.83 10.52 20.61
C VAL A 402 18.83 10.30 21.75
N ALA A 403 19.26 10.36 23.00
CA ALA A 403 18.38 10.16 24.15
C ALA A 403 17.33 11.27 24.28
N ALA A 404 17.74 12.53 24.10
CA ALA A 404 16.82 13.66 24.11
C ALA A 404 15.82 13.61 22.94
N LEU A 405 16.27 13.19 21.74
CA LEU A 405 15.39 13.04 20.57
C LEU A 405 14.40 11.88 20.76
N ALA A 406 14.84 10.73 21.29
CA ALA A 406 13.95 9.62 21.61
C ALA A 406 12.88 10.01 22.66
N ALA A 407 13.24 10.82 23.65
CA ALA A 407 12.28 11.35 24.62
C ALA A 407 11.22 12.24 23.95
N ARG A 408 11.59 13.06 22.96
CA ARG A 408 10.64 13.87 22.16
C ARG A 408 9.69 13.01 21.35
N SER A 409 10.18 11.93 20.72
CA SER A 409 9.33 10.95 20.05
C SER A 409 8.31 10.33 21.01
N ALA A 410 8.74 9.89 22.19
CA ALA A 410 7.87 9.33 23.21
C ALA A 410 6.79 10.34 23.68
N GLU A 411 7.17 11.60 23.96
CA GLU A 411 6.23 12.66 24.32
C GLU A 411 5.16 12.90 23.24
N LEU A 412 5.56 12.88 21.97
CA LEU A 412 4.64 13.03 20.84
C LEU A 412 3.62 11.88 20.80
N LEU A 413 4.10 10.64 20.99
CA LEU A 413 3.29 9.43 20.96
C LEU A 413 2.33 9.32 22.15
N GLU A 414 2.73 9.78 23.34
CA GLU A 414 1.86 9.86 24.54
C GLU A 414 0.66 10.80 24.34
N ARG A 415 0.85 11.91 23.64
CA ARG A 415 -0.24 12.86 23.31
C ARG A 415 -1.25 12.28 22.31
N ARG A 416 -0.87 11.29 21.53
CA ARG A 416 -1.65 10.70 20.45
C ARG A 416 -1.70 9.16 20.61
N PRO A 417 -2.42 8.62 21.59
CA PRO A 417 -2.41 7.18 21.88
C PRO A 417 -3.04 6.37 20.73
N LEU A 418 -2.32 5.34 20.25
CA LEU A 418 -2.85 4.40 19.26
C LEU A 418 -3.75 3.36 19.92
N TYR A 419 -4.93 3.13 19.34
CA TYR A 419 -5.87 2.10 19.75
C TYR A 419 -6.19 2.11 21.25
N PRO A 420 -6.68 3.23 21.82
CA PRO A 420 -6.96 3.30 23.25
C PRO A 420 -7.99 2.23 23.64
N GLY A 421 -7.59 1.34 24.58
CA GLY A 421 -8.45 0.26 25.07
C GLY A 421 -8.64 -0.92 24.10
N LEU A 422 -7.98 -0.94 22.94
CA LEU A 422 -8.03 -2.10 22.05
C LEU A 422 -7.00 -3.14 22.54
N PRO A 423 -7.39 -4.43 22.71
CA PRO A 423 -6.45 -5.52 22.95
C PRO A 423 -5.69 -5.87 21.67
N ALA A 424 -4.54 -6.53 21.79
CA ALA A 424 -3.70 -6.94 20.67
C ALA A 424 -4.38 -7.94 19.71
N PHE A 425 -5.37 -8.64 20.19
CA PHE A 425 -6.19 -9.58 19.40
C PHE A 425 -7.63 -9.60 19.93
N PRO A 426 -8.62 -9.88 19.04
CA PRO A 426 -10.01 -9.94 19.48
C PRO A 426 -10.22 -11.08 20.49
N SER A 427 -10.90 -10.78 21.59
CA SER A 427 -11.48 -11.80 22.46
C SER A 427 -12.93 -11.99 22.06
N PHE A 428 -13.30 -13.21 21.71
CA PHE A 428 -14.70 -13.58 21.61
C PHE A 428 -15.18 -13.84 23.04
N ALA A 429 -15.50 -12.76 23.77
CA ALA A 429 -16.11 -12.87 25.08
C ALA A 429 -17.53 -13.42 24.93
N ASP A 430 -17.91 -14.31 25.86
CA ASP A 430 -19.23 -14.94 25.94
C ASP A 430 -20.38 -13.94 26.03
#